data_063417f0aecdeb1296afbc5c9b9956f0
#
_entry.id   063417f0aecdeb1296afbc5c9b9956f0
#
_cell.length_a   1.000
_cell.length_b   1.000
_cell.length_c   1.000
_cell.angle_alpha   90.00
_cell.angle_beta   90.00
_cell.angle_gamma   90.00
#
_symmetry.space_group_name_H-M   'P 1'
#
loop_
_entity.id
_entity.type
_entity.pdbx_description
1 polymer ?
#
loop_
_entity_poly.entity_id
_entity_poly.type
_entity_poly.pdbx_seq_one_letter_code
_entity_poly.pdbx_strand_id
1 'polypeptide(L)'
;MPDEFDYKNYKSMEDYSQTLEGTKYLHGLYLKAVNHPVRRQILEIVNKSKKISKKALLKELIEKNLIQEENQLIYNVDYLIKAFCINSIEEGNEIFYEITQSGKVIEYFE
;
A
#
# COMPACT_ATOMS: atom_id res chain seq x y z
N MET A 1 3.44 19.73 -19.98
CA MET A 1 2.92 19.04 -18.83
C MET A 1 3.53 17.65 -18.74
N PRO A 2 4.15 17.33 -17.62
CA PRO A 2 4.70 15.99 -17.49
C PRO A 2 3.57 14.97 -17.41
N ASP A 3 3.76 13.83 -18.03
CA ASP A 3 2.83 12.73 -17.94
C ASP A 3 3.37 11.69 -16.96
N GLU A 4 2.68 10.58 -16.82
CA GLU A 4 3.07 9.57 -15.84
C GLU A 4 4.42 8.90 -16.13
N PHE A 5 4.96 9.07 -17.31
CA PHE A 5 6.29 8.54 -17.65
C PHE A 5 7.42 9.45 -17.18
N ASP A 6 7.12 10.69 -16.85
CA ASP A 6 8.13 11.65 -16.42
C ASP A 6 8.74 11.29 -15.07
N TYR A 7 8.02 10.53 -14.24
CA TYR A 7 8.57 10.14 -12.94
C TYR A 7 9.85 9.31 -13.08
N LYS A 8 10.06 8.68 -14.22
CA LYS A 8 11.28 7.90 -14.47
C LYS A 8 12.54 8.76 -14.52
N ASN A 9 12.37 10.05 -14.70
CA ASN A 9 13.48 11.00 -14.72
C ASN A 9 13.86 11.49 -13.33
N TYR A 10 13.10 11.10 -12.32
CA TYR A 10 13.36 11.50 -10.93
C TYR A 10 14.09 10.37 -10.20
N LYS A 11 14.82 10.73 -9.16
CA LYS A 11 15.60 9.75 -8.38
C LYS A 11 14.68 8.74 -7.67
N SER A 12 13.48 9.19 -7.30
CA SER A 12 12.52 8.36 -6.59
C SER A 12 11.12 8.93 -6.80
N MET A 13 10.13 8.17 -6.38
CA MET A 13 8.76 8.68 -6.40
C MET A 13 8.56 9.82 -5.42
N GLU A 14 9.38 9.90 -4.39
CA GLU A 14 9.33 11.04 -3.47
C GLU A 14 9.71 12.33 -4.18
N ASP A 15 10.77 12.29 -5.00
CA ASP A 15 11.16 13.44 -5.79
C ASP A 15 10.04 13.83 -6.76
N TYR A 16 9.46 12.83 -7.44
CA TYR A 16 8.37 13.07 -8.36
C TYR A 16 7.16 13.69 -7.66
N SER A 17 6.83 13.19 -6.46
CA SER A 17 5.68 13.68 -5.71
C SER A 17 5.81 15.11 -5.23
N GLN A 18 7.01 15.66 -5.28
CA GLN A 18 7.23 17.07 -4.92
C GLN A 18 6.85 18.02 -6.05
N THR A 19 6.61 17.50 -7.25
CA THR A 19 6.07 18.29 -8.34
C THR A 19 4.55 18.33 -8.21
N LEU A 20 3.92 19.35 -8.80
CA LEU A 20 2.46 19.46 -8.75
C LEU A 20 1.78 18.26 -9.40
N GLU A 21 2.25 17.87 -10.58
CA GLU A 21 1.68 16.74 -11.32
C GLU A 21 1.92 15.42 -10.59
N GLY A 22 3.11 15.25 -10.04
CA GLY A 22 3.43 14.05 -9.26
C GLY A 22 2.53 13.92 -8.04
N THR A 23 2.28 15.05 -7.36
CA THR A 23 1.39 15.05 -6.19
C THR A 23 -0.03 14.65 -6.58
N LYS A 24 -0.54 15.18 -7.69
CA LYS A 24 -1.88 14.82 -8.18
C LYS A 24 -1.97 13.34 -8.56
N TYR A 25 -0.94 12.83 -9.22
CA TYR A 25 -0.90 11.44 -9.62
C TYR A 25 -0.92 10.51 -8.40
N LEU A 26 -0.07 10.77 -7.43
CA LEU A 26 0.00 9.97 -6.21
C LEU A 26 -1.28 10.06 -5.39
N HIS A 27 -1.89 11.25 -5.34
CA HIS A 27 -3.16 11.42 -4.65
C HIS A 27 -4.26 10.56 -5.30
N GLY A 28 -4.32 10.55 -6.63
CA GLY A 28 -5.28 9.71 -7.35
C GLY A 28 -5.07 8.24 -7.10
N LEU A 29 -3.82 7.78 -7.13
CA LEU A 29 -3.48 6.40 -6.80
C LEU A 29 -3.87 6.05 -5.38
N TYR A 30 -3.57 6.96 -4.45
CA TYR A 30 -3.90 6.78 -3.06
C TYR A 30 -5.41 6.62 -2.85
N LEU A 31 -6.20 7.50 -3.47
CA LEU A 31 -7.65 7.41 -3.35
C LEU A 31 -8.19 6.09 -3.88
N LYS A 32 -7.68 5.63 -5.02
CA LYS A 32 -8.09 4.33 -5.57
C LYS A 32 -7.70 3.18 -4.64
N ALA A 33 -6.51 3.29 -4.04
CA ALA A 33 -6.05 2.25 -3.13
C ALA A 33 -6.95 2.15 -1.90
N VAL A 34 -7.27 3.28 -1.27
CA VAL A 34 -8.03 3.28 -0.01
C VAL A 34 -9.53 3.16 -0.20
N ASN A 35 -10.06 3.34 -1.40
CA ASN A 35 -11.49 3.23 -1.65
C ASN A 35 -11.98 1.79 -1.88
N HIS A 36 -11.17 0.82 -1.54
CA HIS A 36 -11.55 -0.59 -1.64
C HIS A 36 -11.63 -1.19 -0.24
N PRO A 37 -12.75 -1.81 0.13
CA PRO A 37 -12.93 -2.32 1.50
C PRO A 37 -11.81 -3.26 1.97
N VAL A 38 -11.38 -4.17 1.11
CA VAL A 38 -10.32 -5.12 1.47
C VAL A 38 -9.00 -4.38 1.70
N ARG A 39 -8.67 -3.44 0.83
CA ARG A 39 -7.43 -2.69 0.97
C ARG A 39 -7.42 -1.80 2.22
N ARG A 40 -8.58 -1.23 2.58
CA ARG A 40 -8.70 -0.49 3.84
C ARG A 40 -8.41 -1.38 5.03
N GLN A 41 -8.96 -2.59 5.02
CA GLN A 41 -8.72 -3.54 6.10
C GLN A 41 -7.25 -3.93 6.19
N ILE A 42 -6.61 -4.14 5.05
CA ILE A 42 -5.17 -4.42 5.02
C ILE A 42 -4.39 -3.28 5.66
N LEU A 43 -4.70 -2.04 5.27
CA LEU A 43 -4.01 -0.87 5.83
C LEU A 43 -4.22 -0.76 7.34
N GLU A 44 -5.45 -0.98 7.82
CA GLU A 44 -5.74 -0.94 9.23
C GLU A 44 -4.95 -1.98 10.01
N ILE A 45 -4.90 -3.20 9.50
CA ILE A 45 -4.18 -4.29 10.14
C ILE A 45 -2.67 -4.00 10.17
N VAL A 46 -2.11 -3.58 9.04
CA VAL A 46 -0.68 -3.28 8.96
C VAL A 46 -0.33 -2.08 9.83
N ASN A 47 -1.18 -1.05 9.84
CA ASN A 47 -0.95 0.12 10.68
C ASN A 47 -0.99 -0.23 12.17
N LYS A 48 -1.92 -1.06 12.56
CA LYS A 48 -2.06 -1.48 13.96
C LYS A 48 -0.84 -2.28 14.42
N SER A 49 -0.33 -3.15 13.57
CA SER A 49 0.83 -3.99 13.86
C SER A 49 2.15 -3.29 13.61
N LYS A 50 2.15 -2.20 12.84
CA LYS A 50 3.29 -1.48 12.30
C LYS A 50 4.07 -2.29 11.27
N LYS A 51 4.29 -3.56 11.54
CA LYS A 51 4.97 -4.49 10.66
C LYS A 51 4.35 -5.87 10.87
N ILE A 52 3.98 -6.56 9.80
CA ILE A 52 3.32 -7.86 9.88
C ILE A 52 3.83 -8.76 8.76
N SER A 53 3.99 -10.06 9.06
CA SER A 53 4.42 -11.00 8.03
C SER A 53 3.27 -11.27 7.05
N LYS A 54 3.65 -11.60 5.81
CA LYS A 54 2.68 -11.97 4.79
C LYS A 54 1.78 -13.11 5.25
N LYS A 55 2.36 -14.11 5.91
CA LYS A 55 1.61 -15.26 6.41
C LYS A 55 0.57 -14.86 7.45
N ALA A 56 0.96 -14.01 8.39
CA ALA A 56 0.05 -13.56 9.44
C ALA A 56 -1.07 -12.71 8.85
N LEU A 57 -0.74 -11.83 7.91
CA LEU A 57 -1.74 -10.99 7.25
C LEU A 57 -2.73 -11.84 6.44
N LEU A 58 -2.21 -12.81 5.70
CA LEU A 58 -3.05 -13.72 4.91
C LEU A 58 -4.02 -14.47 5.82
N LYS A 59 -3.52 -15.03 6.92
CA LYS A 59 -4.35 -15.77 7.85
C LYS A 59 -5.46 -14.89 8.43
N GLU A 60 -5.13 -13.69 8.83
CA GLU A 60 -6.12 -12.78 9.42
C GLU A 60 -7.20 -12.39 8.43
N LEU A 61 -6.83 -12.10 7.19
CA LEU A 61 -7.80 -11.73 6.15
C LEU A 61 -8.72 -12.90 5.80
N ILE A 62 -8.19 -14.12 5.76
CA ILE A 62 -9.00 -15.31 5.50
C ILE A 62 -9.97 -15.54 6.66
N GLU A 63 -9.51 -15.42 7.89
CA GLU A 63 -10.35 -15.58 9.07
C GLU A 63 -11.50 -14.57 9.12
N LYS A 64 -11.26 -13.37 8.58
CA LYS A 64 -12.29 -12.33 8.52
C LYS A 64 -13.17 -12.43 7.28
N ASN A 65 -12.95 -13.45 6.46
CA ASN A 65 -13.70 -13.67 5.21
C ASN A 65 -13.57 -12.51 4.22
N LEU A 66 -12.45 -11.80 4.26
CA LEU A 66 -12.18 -10.69 3.35
C LEU A 66 -11.58 -11.15 2.05
N ILE A 67 -10.82 -12.24 2.09
CA ILE A 67 -10.24 -12.87 0.91
C ILE A 67 -10.35 -14.38 1.08
N GLN A 68 -10.18 -15.12 -0.02
CA GLN A 68 -10.25 -16.57 -0.03
C GLN A 68 -8.93 -17.24 -0.35
N GLU A 69 -8.02 -16.53 -1.03
CA GLU A 69 -6.74 -17.10 -1.45
C GLU A 69 -5.63 -16.06 -1.51
N GLU A 70 -4.40 -16.56 -1.56
CA GLU A 70 -3.21 -15.71 -1.54
C GLU A 70 -3.13 -14.73 -2.71
N ASN A 71 -3.63 -15.12 -3.89
CA ASN A 71 -3.59 -14.24 -5.06
C ASN A 71 -4.34 -12.93 -4.84
N GLN A 72 -5.43 -12.98 -4.07
CA GLN A 72 -6.20 -11.79 -3.74
C GLN A 72 -5.41 -10.88 -2.81
N LEU A 73 -4.65 -11.45 -1.88
CA LEU A 73 -3.77 -10.69 -1.01
C LEU A 73 -2.69 -9.98 -1.84
N ILE A 74 -2.02 -10.75 -2.69
CA ILE A 74 -0.92 -10.21 -3.51
C ILE A 74 -1.41 -9.05 -4.37
N TYR A 75 -2.54 -9.22 -5.04
CA TYR A 75 -3.11 -8.18 -5.89
C TYR A 75 -3.36 -6.88 -5.11
N ASN A 76 -4.01 -7.00 -3.96
CA ASN A 76 -4.36 -5.83 -3.17
C ASN A 76 -3.15 -5.17 -2.50
N VAL A 77 -2.20 -5.98 -2.02
CA VAL A 77 -0.98 -5.47 -1.42
C VAL A 77 -0.12 -4.77 -2.47
N ASP A 78 -0.01 -5.35 -3.66
CA ASP A 78 0.76 -4.70 -4.74
C ASP A 78 0.19 -3.34 -5.07
N TYR A 79 -1.13 -3.21 -5.07
CA TYR A 79 -1.78 -1.92 -5.31
C TYR A 79 -1.38 -0.91 -4.24
N LEU A 80 -1.38 -1.34 -2.98
CA LEU A 80 -1.00 -0.47 -1.87
C LEU A 80 0.49 -0.10 -1.90
N ILE A 81 1.34 -1.02 -2.35
CA ILE A 81 2.77 -0.73 -2.51
C ILE A 81 2.96 0.32 -3.60
N LYS A 82 2.26 0.20 -4.72
CA LYS A 82 2.34 1.18 -5.81
C LYS A 82 1.83 2.55 -5.39
N ALA A 83 0.92 2.59 -4.43
CA ALA A 83 0.39 3.85 -3.89
C ALA A 83 1.23 4.38 -2.73
N PHE A 84 2.35 3.73 -2.42
CA PHE A 84 3.27 4.11 -1.34
C PHE A 84 2.65 4.07 0.05
N CYS A 85 1.63 3.23 0.24
CA CYS A 85 0.99 3.05 1.54
C CYS A 85 1.68 1.99 2.38
N ILE A 86 2.32 1.02 1.74
CA ILE A 86 2.97 -0.12 2.39
C ILE A 86 4.31 -0.37 1.74
N ASN A 87 5.30 -0.76 2.53
CA ASN A 87 6.58 -1.27 2.04
C ASN A 87 6.63 -2.77 2.23
N SER A 88 7.26 -3.47 1.28
CA SER A 88 7.54 -4.89 1.40
C SER A 88 8.99 -5.07 1.81
N ILE A 89 9.21 -5.88 2.84
CA ILE A 89 10.54 -6.14 3.38
C ILE A 89 10.76 -7.64 3.38
N GLU A 90 11.90 -8.07 2.85
CA GLU A 90 12.26 -9.48 2.87
C GLU A 90 13.32 -9.71 3.95
N GLU A 91 13.02 -10.58 4.91
CA GLU A 91 13.92 -10.94 5.97
C GLU A 91 14.02 -12.46 6.04
N GLY A 92 15.19 -13.00 5.74
CA GLY A 92 15.36 -14.43 5.61
C GLY A 92 14.50 -14.97 4.49
N ASN A 93 13.64 -15.93 4.78
CA ASN A 93 12.74 -16.52 3.81
C ASN A 93 11.30 -16.00 3.94
N GLU A 94 11.12 -14.94 4.71
CA GLU A 94 9.79 -14.39 4.95
C GLU A 94 9.66 -12.97 4.39
N ILE A 95 8.45 -12.65 3.97
CA ILE A 95 8.09 -11.31 3.52
C ILE A 95 7.27 -10.64 4.62
N PHE A 96 7.62 -9.39 4.91
CA PHE A 96 6.91 -8.56 5.87
C PHE A 96 6.39 -7.31 5.18
N TYR A 97 5.30 -6.79 5.68
CA TYR A 97 4.73 -5.52 5.22
C TYR A 97 4.77 -4.52 6.35
N GLU A 98 5.16 -3.31 6.02
CA GLU A 98 5.31 -2.23 6.99
C GLU A 98 4.54 -1.02 6.51
N ILE A 99 3.88 -0.34 7.45
CA ILE A 99 3.11 0.86 7.11
C ILE A 99 4.06 2.01 6.81
N THR A 100 3.70 2.81 5.80
CA THR A 100 4.44 4.02 5.48
C THR A 100 3.77 5.23 6.12
N GLN A 101 4.42 6.38 6.03
CA GLN A 101 3.82 7.63 6.50
C GLN A 101 2.51 7.92 5.77
N SER A 102 2.48 7.68 4.45
CA SER A 102 1.27 7.86 3.65
C SER A 102 0.17 6.88 4.03
N GLY A 103 0.53 5.63 4.35
CA GLY A 103 -0.43 4.62 4.74
C GLY A 103 -1.09 4.91 6.09
N LYS A 104 -0.39 5.60 6.99
CA LYS A 104 -0.93 5.93 8.31
C LYS A 104 -2.14 6.85 8.25
N VAL A 105 -2.36 7.52 7.13
CA VAL A 105 -3.51 8.39 6.95
C VAL A 105 -4.82 7.61 7.09
N ILE A 106 -4.79 6.28 6.96
CA ILE A 106 -5.98 5.45 7.14
C ILE A 106 -6.64 5.68 8.51
N GLU A 107 -5.89 6.13 9.50
CA GLU A 107 -6.44 6.43 10.82
C GLU A 107 -7.53 7.50 10.79
N TYR A 108 -7.55 8.32 9.75
CA TYR A 108 -8.50 9.40 9.60
C TYR A 108 -9.69 9.04 8.72
N PHE A 109 -9.75 7.81 8.23
CA PHE A 109 -10.84 7.32 7.39
C PHE A 109 -11.81 6.50 8.25
N GLU A 110 -12.64 7.15 8.98
CA GLU A 110 -13.66 6.45 9.75
C GLU A 110 -15.06 6.94 9.41
#